data_09b66d837df588c1d931bdff45ab691b
#
_entry.id   09b66d837df588c1d931bdff45ab691b
#
_cell.length_a   1.000
_cell.length_b   1.000
_cell.length_c   1.000
_cell.angle_alpha   90.00
_cell.angle_beta   90.00
_cell.angle_gamma   90.00
#
_symmetry.space_group_name_H-M   'P 1'
#
loop_
_entity.id
_entity.type
_entity.pdbx_description
1 polymer ?
#
loop_
_entity_poly.entity_id
_entity_poly.type
_entity_poly.pdbx_seq_one_letter_code
_entity_poly.pdbx_strand_id
1 'polypeptide(L)'
;MVSETLARSAGRLAAVLFAAAGLALPVGSMAAEPPAELLAALQRGGYALLVRHAQTEPGIGDPPGMRLDDCGTQRNLSAAGREQARAIGAAVRSRAIPVAAVRSSQWCRCLDTARLAFGGFAPVDAWPALNSFFDDRSAEPGRTRELRTALAAVPGTANVVWVTHQVNITALTGVVPAPGEIVVVRKVADGVTVAGRWAP
;
A
#
# COMPACT_ATOMS: atom_id res chain seq x y z
N MET A 1 -19.26 -33.68 -89.79
CA MET A 1 -19.10 -34.16 -88.40
C MET A 1 -18.42 -33.07 -87.65
N VAL A 2 -19.20 -32.40 -86.77
CA VAL A 2 -18.83 -31.18 -86.08
C VAL A 2 -18.50 -31.60 -84.65
N SER A 3 -17.31 -31.23 -84.17
CA SER A 3 -16.90 -31.50 -82.80
C SER A 3 -16.88 -30.15 -82.04
N GLU A 4 -17.80 -29.97 -81.07
CA GLU A 4 -17.88 -28.83 -80.23
C GLU A 4 -16.95 -29.02 -79.06
N THR A 5 -16.11 -28.02 -78.79
CA THR A 5 -15.22 -27.95 -77.64
C THR A 5 -15.79 -27.00 -76.60
N LEU A 6 -16.27 -27.54 -75.48
CA LEU A 6 -16.74 -26.79 -74.34
C LEU A 6 -15.57 -26.21 -73.52
N ALA A 7 -15.46 -24.91 -73.46
CA ALA A 7 -14.52 -24.20 -72.60
C ALA A 7 -15.13 -24.08 -71.19
N ARG A 8 -14.44 -24.66 -70.17
CA ARG A 8 -14.76 -24.50 -68.77
C ARG A 8 -14.08 -23.24 -68.18
N SER A 9 -14.88 -22.26 -67.84
CA SER A 9 -14.46 -21.07 -67.11
C SER A 9 -14.31 -21.40 -65.62
N ALA A 10 -13.07 -21.35 -65.13
CA ALA A 10 -12.78 -21.50 -63.70
C ALA A 10 -12.82 -20.13 -63.01
N GLY A 11 -13.89 -19.84 -62.31
CA GLY A 11 -14.01 -18.65 -61.46
C GLY A 11 -13.13 -18.80 -60.23
N ARG A 12 -12.15 -17.90 -60.03
CA ARG A 12 -11.36 -17.77 -58.81
C ARG A 12 -12.13 -16.90 -57.80
N LEU A 13 -12.64 -17.55 -56.75
CA LEU A 13 -13.11 -16.83 -55.55
C LEU A 13 -11.91 -16.36 -54.74
N ALA A 14 -11.69 -15.06 -54.66
CA ALA A 14 -10.75 -14.44 -53.73
C ALA A 14 -11.39 -14.34 -52.34
N ALA A 15 -10.96 -15.13 -51.39
CA ALA A 15 -11.34 -15.01 -50.00
C ALA A 15 -10.56 -13.86 -49.38
N VAL A 16 -11.28 -12.76 -49.04
CA VAL A 16 -10.72 -11.64 -48.28
C VAL A 16 -10.80 -12.00 -46.81
N LEU A 17 -9.63 -12.35 -46.21
CA LEU A 17 -9.49 -12.53 -44.78
C LEU A 17 -9.38 -11.17 -44.11
N PHE A 18 -10.43 -10.74 -43.40
CA PHE A 18 -10.38 -9.61 -42.48
C PHE A 18 -9.66 -10.07 -41.21
N ALA A 19 -8.41 -9.68 -41.02
CA ALA A 19 -7.74 -9.80 -39.73
C ALA A 19 -8.25 -8.72 -38.79
N ALA A 20 -9.13 -9.07 -37.85
CA ALA A 20 -9.51 -8.21 -36.77
C ALA A 20 -8.33 -8.13 -35.77
N ALA A 21 -7.53 -7.08 -35.85
CA ALA A 21 -6.54 -6.75 -34.83
C ALA A 21 -7.27 -6.28 -33.57
N GLY A 22 -7.51 -7.16 -32.61
CA GLY A 22 -8.02 -6.82 -31.31
C GLY A 22 -6.98 -5.99 -30.55
N LEU A 23 -7.22 -4.69 -30.36
CA LEU A 23 -6.47 -3.88 -29.39
C LEU A 23 -6.82 -4.41 -27.99
N ALA A 24 -5.93 -5.21 -27.41
CA ALA A 24 -5.97 -5.51 -25.99
C ALA A 24 -5.55 -4.24 -25.24
N LEU A 25 -6.52 -3.52 -24.68
CA LEU A 25 -6.24 -2.45 -23.73
C LEU A 25 -5.62 -3.07 -22.46
N PRO A 26 -4.53 -2.51 -21.92
CA PRO A 26 -3.98 -3.00 -20.68
C PRO A 26 -5.05 -2.82 -19.57
N VAL A 27 -5.50 -3.92 -18.99
CA VAL A 27 -6.32 -3.90 -17.77
C VAL A 27 -5.39 -3.42 -16.65
N GLY A 28 -5.34 -2.12 -16.42
CA GLY A 28 -4.67 -1.57 -15.26
C GLY A 28 -5.26 -2.20 -14.01
N SER A 29 -4.41 -2.80 -13.16
CA SER A 29 -4.85 -3.30 -11.86
C SER A 29 -5.44 -2.12 -11.09
N MET A 30 -6.76 -2.06 -11.02
CA MET A 30 -7.47 -1.06 -10.21
C MET A 30 -7.14 -1.34 -8.75
N ALA A 31 -6.56 -0.36 -8.07
CA ALA A 31 -6.39 -0.44 -6.61
C ALA A 31 -7.75 -0.77 -5.97
N ALA A 32 -7.76 -1.69 -5.01
CA ALA A 32 -8.99 -2.08 -4.34
C ALA A 32 -9.64 -0.87 -3.66
N GLU A 33 -10.95 -0.69 -3.87
CA GLU A 33 -11.70 0.36 -3.19
C GLU A 33 -11.91 0.00 -1.72
N PRO A 34 -11.74 0.96 -0.79
CA PRO A 34 -12.15 0.74 0.59
C PRO A 34 -13.69 0.63 0.65
N PRO A 35 -14.25 -0.11 1.62
CA PRO A 35 -15.69 -0.08 1.85
C PRO A 35 -16.22 1.35 1.94
N ALA A 36 -17.39 1.63 1.35
CA ALA A 36 -17.92 3.00 1.26
C ALA A 36 -18.04 3.71 2.62
N GLU A 37 -18.45 2.98 3.64
CA GLU A 37 -18.53 3.50 5.02
C GLU A 37 -17.16 3.87 5.59
N LEU A 38 -16.14 3.06 5.31
CA LEU A 38 -14.76 3.34 5.71
C LEU A 38 -14.22 4.57 4.98
N LEU A 39 -14.48 4.69 3.68
CA LEU A 39 -14.09 5.87 2.90
C LEU A 39 -14.73 7.15 3.47
N ALA A 40 -16.03 7.14 3.69
CA ALA A 40 -16.75 8.27 4.28
C ALA A 40 -16.22 8.63 5.68
N ALA A 41 -15.83 7.63 6.48
CA ALA A 41 -15.21 7.85 7.78
C ALA A 41 -13.83 8.51 7.64
N LEU A 42 -12.98 8.03 6.76
CA LEU A 42 -11.65 8.59 6.49
C LEU A 42 -11.71 10.02 5.94
N GLN A 43 -12.71 10.34 5.12
CA GLN A 43 -12.91 11.70 4.60
C GLN A 43 -13.31 12.69 5.70
N ARG A 44 -13.98 12.25 6.76
CA ARG A 44 -14.28 13.09 7.93
C ARG A 44 -13.07 13.31 8.84
N GLY A 45 -12.11 12.37 8.85
CA GLY A 45 -10.95 12.40 9.75
C GLY A 45 -11.18 11.72 11.11
N GLY A 46 -10.20 11.83 11.99
CA GLY A 46 -10.27 11.25 13.35
C GLY A 46 -9.63 9.87 13.49
N TYR A 47 -8.85 9.44 12.51
CA TYR A 47 -8.23 8.11 12.47
C TYR A 47 -6.71 8.17 12.36
N ALA A 48 -6.04 7.14 12.87
CA ALA A 48 -4.68 6.82 12.49
C ALA A 48 -4.69 5.69 11.44
N LEU A 49 -4.02 5.95 10.32
CA LEU A 49 -3.79 5.00 9.24
C LEU A 49 -2.46 4.29 9.52
N LEU A 50 -2.52 3.08 10.06
CA LEU A 50 -1.34 2.24 10.29
C LEU A 50 -0.99 1.55 8.98
N VAL A 51 0.11 1.94 8.37
CA VAL A 51 0.56 1.39 7.09
C VAL A 51 1.73 0.45 7.35
N ARG A 52 1.58 -0.84 7.05
CA ARG A 52 2.75 -1.70 6.96
C ARG A 52 3.61 -1.22 5.79
N HIS A 53 4.93 -1.09 6.00
CA HIS A 53 5.84 -0.77 4.90
C HIS A 53 5.53 -1.60 3.64
N ALA A 54 5.76 -1.04 2.47
CA ALA A 54 5.53 -1.69 1.19
C ALA A 54 6.45 -2.91 0.99
N GLN A 55 6.28 -3.62 -0.11
CA GLN A 55 7.04 -4.84 -0.41
C GLN A 55 8.54 -4.58 -0.40
N THR A 56 9.27 -5.50 0.24
CA THR A 56 10.73 -5.47 0.33
C THR A 56 11.35 -6.49 -0.62
N GLU A 57 12.66 -6.41 -0.80
CA GLU A 57 13.43 -7.52 -1.35
C GLU A 57 13.13 -8.81 -0.58
N PRO A 58 13.22 -9.99 -1.23
CA PRO A 58 12.97 -11.28 -0.59
C PRO A 58 13.81 -11.47 0.67
N GLY A 59 13.24 -12.15 1.67
CA GLY A 59 13.92 -12.47 2.92
C GLY A 59 13.07 -12.25 4.17
N ILE A 60 13.57 -12.69 5.30
CA ILE A 60 12.98 -12.54 6.63
C ILE A 60 13.94 -11.75 7.50
N GLY A 61 13.44 -10.73 8.20
CA GLY A 61 14.28 -9.86 9.04
C GLY A 61 15.20 -8.95 8.22
N ASP A 62 16.14 -8.36 8.88
CA ASP A 62 17.25 -7.59 8.29
C ASP A 62 18.54 -8.42 8.30
N PRO A 63 19.53 -8.12 7.45
CA PRO A 63 20.83 -8.80 7.49
C PRO A 63 21.53 -8.65 8.85
N PRO A 64 22.37 -9.59 9.25
CA PRO A 64 23.23 -9.43 10.44
C PRO A 64 24.05 -8.14 10.36
N GLY A 65 24.14 -7.41 11.48
CA GLY A 65 24.86 -6.14 11.53
C GLY A 65 24.13 -4.94 10.96
N MET A 66 22.81 -5.04 10.74
CA MET A 66 21.96 -3.93 10.33
C MET A 66 22.14 -2.70 11.23
N ARG A 67 22.23 -1.53 10.61
CA ARG A 67 22.27 -0.21 11.27
C ARG A 67 21.16 0.69 10.73
N LEU A 68 20.54 1.47 11.63
CA LEU A 68 19.44 2.38 11.27
C LEU A 68 19.88 3.57 10.42
N ASP A 69 21.13 4.01 10.60
CA ASP A 69 21.72 5.14 9.88
C ASP A 69 22.32 4.76 8.52
N ASP A 70 22.33 3.47 8.18
CA ASP A 70 22.90 2.95 6.93
C ASP A 70 21.93 2.02 6.21
N CYS A 71 21.20 2.58 5.23
CA CYS A 71 20.24 1.82 4.43
C CYS A 71 20.88 0.67 3.65
N GLY A 72 22.16 0.75 3.33
CA GLY A 72 22.90 -0.33 2.64
C GLY A 72 22.98 -1.62 3.45
N THR A 73 22.81 -1.54 4.78
CA THR A 73 22.82 -2.69 5.69
C THR A 73 21.44 -3.27 5.99
N GLN A 74 20.38 -2.67 5.42
CA GLN A 74 18.99 -3.03 5.70
C GLN A 74 18.34 -3.79 4.55
N ARG A 75 17.30 -4.56 4.84
CA ARG A 75 16.40 -5.08 3.84
C ARG A 75 15.45 -3.97 3.36
N ASN A 76 15.68 -3.45 2.17
CA ASN A 76 15.01 -2.30 1.61
C ASN A 76 13.77 -2.66 0.75
N LEU A 77 13.04 -1.66 0.28
CA LEU A 77 11.95 -1.85 -0.66
C LEU A 77 12.46 -2.43 -1.98
N SER A 78 11.73 -3.40 -2.52
CA SER A 78 11.91 -3.84 -3.90
C SER A 78 11.45 -2.76 -4.89
N ALA A 79 11.74 -2.92 -6.18
CA ALA A 79 11.19 -2.06 -7.21
C ALA A 79 9.65 -2.06 -7.19
N ALA A 80 9.03 -3.24 -7.07
CA ALA A 80 7.58 -3.38 -6.92
C ALA A 80 7.06 -2.69 -5.66
N GLY A 81 7.79 -2.75 -4.54
CA GLY A 81 7.42 -2.05 -3.31
C GLY A 81 7.45 -0.54 -3.45
N ARG A 82 8.37 0.03 -4.21
CA ARG A 82 8.40 1.47 -4.48
C ARG A 82 7.18 1.90 -5.31
N GLU A 83 6.77 1.13 -6.30
CA GLU A 83 5.56 1.40 -7.08
C GLU A 83 4.31 1.21 -6.21
N GLN A 84 4.25 0.18 -5.37
CA GLN A 84 3.17 -0.01 -4.41
C GLN A 84 3.03 1.20 -3.47
N ALA A 85 4.14 1.72 -2.95
CA ALA A 85 4.12 2.92 -2.10
C ALA A 85 3.54 4.14 -2.83
N ARG A 86 3.92 4.37 -4.09
CA ARG A 86 3.34 5.45 -4.91
C ARG A 86 1.85 5.25 -5.15
N ALA A 87 1.42 4.03 -5.46
CA ALA A 87 0.01 3.68 -5.65
C ALA A 87 -0.82 3.96 -4.39
N ILE A 88 -0.31 3.60 -3.21
CA ILE A 88 -0.95 3.91 -1.92
C ILE A 88 -1.19 5.42 -1.80
N GLY A 89 -0.17 6.24 -2.04
CA GLY A 89 -0.29 7.70 -1.96
C GLY A 89 -1.28 8.27 -2.97
N ALA A 90 -1.26 7.76 -4.20
CA ALA A 90 -2.21 8.16 -5.26
C ALA A 90 -3.66 7.80 -4.85
N ALA A 91 -3.86 6.62 -4.28
CA ALA A 91 -5.17 6.16 -3.83
C ALA A 91 -5.75 7.01 -2.69
N VAL A 92 -4.93 7.41 -1.72
CA VAL A 92 -5.34 8.31 -0.63
C VAL A 92 -5.69 9.71 -1.17
N ARG A 93 -4.87 10.23 -2.09
CA ARG A 93 -5.06 11.56 -2.68
C ARG A 93 -6.31 11.64 -3.55
N SER A 94 -6.52 10.66 -4.45
CA SER A 94 -7.68 10.64 -5.38
C SER A 94 -9.02 10.56 -4.66
N ARG A 95 -9.02 10.08 -3.39
CA ARG A 95 -10.22 9.97 -2.55
C ARG A 95 -10.40 11.13 -1.57
N ALA A 96 -9.59 12.19 -1.72
CA ALA A 96 -9.66 13.39 -0.86
C ALA A 96 -9.61 13.07 0.65
N ILE A 97 -8.84 12.06 1.06
CA ILE A 97 -8.67 11.70 2.47
C ILE A 97 -7.71 12.71 3.12
N PRO A 98 -8.16 13.51 4.11
CA PRO A 98 -7.31 14.53 4.74
C PRO A 98 -6.25 13.88 5.64
N VAL A 99 -4.98 14.28 5.46
CA VAL A 99 -3.83 13.82 6.25
C VAL A 99 -3.14 15.04 6.87
N ALA A 100 -3.11 15.11 8.20
CA ALA A 100 -2.51 16.22 8.95
C ALA A 100 -1.04 15.98 9.33
N ALA A 101 -0.63 14.72 9.50
CA ALA A 101 0.73 14.38 9.89
C ALA A 101 1.13 12.99 9.37
N VAL A 102 2.41 12.83 9.07
CA VAL A 102 2.99 11.55 8.64
C VAL A 102 4.18 11.22 9.53
N ARG A 103 4.11 10.07 10.21
CA ARG A 103 5.20 9.54 11.02
C ARG A 103 5.62 8.18 10.51
N SER A 104 6.90 7.88 10.65
CA SER A 104 7.48 6.63 10.17
C SER A 104 8.45 6.02 11.19
N SER A 105 8.51 4.70 11.21
CA SER A 105 9.66 3.99 11.75
C SER A 105 10.95 4.51 11.09
N GLN A 106 12.06 4.45 11.84
CA GLN A 106 13.38 4.87 11.36
C GLN A 106 14.00 3.90 10.33
N TRP A 107 13.43 2.71 10.13
CA TRP A 107 13.89 1.78 9.09
C TRP A 107 13.71 2.38 7.70
N CYS A 108 14.72 2.22 6.83
CA CYS A 108 14.72 2.80 5.50
C CYS A 108 13.50 2.37 4.67
N ARG A 109 13.08 1.10 4.73
CA ARG A 109 11.85 0.64 4.06
C ARG A 109 10.58 1.35 4.50
N CYS A 110 10.50 1.76 5.77
CA CYS A 110 9.37 2.54 6.28
C CYS A 110 9.46 4.01 5.86
N LEU A 111 10.64 4.63 5.99
CA LEU A 111 10.88 6.00 5.55
C LEU A 111 10.63 6.15 4.05
N ASP A 112 11.11 5.22 3.23
CA ASP A 112 10.88 5.22 1.78
C ASP A 112 9.39 5.04 1.45
N THR A 113 8.70 4.11 2.12
CA THR A 113 7.23 3.97 1.96
C THR A 113 6.53 5.27 2.31
N ALA A 114 6.87 5.88 3.45
CA ALA A 114 6.25 7.13 3.90
C ALA A 114 6.50 8.29 2.93
N ARG A 115 7.74 8.47 2.47
CA ARG A 115 8.11 9.54 1.54
C ARG A 115 7.46 9.38 0.18
N LEU A 116 7.48 8.17 -0.39
CA LEU A 116 6.89 7.88 -1.70
C LEU A 116 5.37 8.01 -1.70
N ALA A 117 4.71 7.54 -0.64
CA ALA A 117 3.26 7.58 -0.54
C ALA A 117 2.75 8.94 -0.04
N PHE A 118 3.34 9.48 1.00
CA PHE A 118 2.74 10.56 1.78
C PHE A 118 3.56 11.84 1.88
N GLY A 119 4.77 11.89 1.32
CA GLY A 119 5.64 13.09 1.36
C GLY A 119 5.04 14.33 0.70
N GLY A 120 4.01 14.18 -0.13
CA GLY A 120 3.26 15.28 -0.72
C GLY A 120 2.05 15.76 0.11
N PHE A 121 1.76 15.14 1.27
CA PHE A 121 0.70 15.56 2.18
C PHE A 121 1.24 16.38 3.35
N ALA A 122 2.31 15.88 3.99
CA ALA A 122 2.99 16.50 5.12
C ALA A 122 4.46 16.05 5.18
N PRO A 123 5.34 16.76 5.89
CA PRO A 123 6.67 16.25 6.22
C PRO A 123 6.61 14.89 6.88
N VAL A 124 7.62 14.06 6.62
CA VAL A 124 7.73 12.71 7.20
C VAL A 124 8.65 12.77 8.41
N ASP A 125 8.09 12.59 9.59
CA ASP A 125 8.83 12.58 10.85
C ASP A 125 9.20 11.14 11.25
N ALA A 126 10.47 10.91 11.51
CA ALA A 126 10.93 9.64 12.06
C ALA A 126 10.54 9.54 13.54
N TRP A 127 9.87 8.43 13.93
CA TRP A 127 9.40 8.25 15.30
C TRP A 127 9.77 6.85 15.82
N PRO A 128 10.65 6.77 16.85
CA PRO A 128 11.15 5.49 17.36
C PRO A 128 10.07 4.53 17.89
N ALA A 129 8.92 5.02 18.35
CA ALA A 129 7.81 4.17 18.78
C ALA A 129 7.26 3.26 17.65
N LEU A 130 7.45 3.66 16.38
CA LEU A 130 7.08 2.87 15.20
C LEU A 130 8.14 1.86 14.78
N ASN A 131 9.31 1.82 15.43
CA ASN A 131 10.39 0.90 15.10
C ASN A 131 10.00 -0.55 15.34
N SER A 132 10.51 -1.46 14.52
CA SER A 132 10.31 -2.90 14.70
C SER A 132 10.85 -3.39 16.04
N PHE A 133 10.12 -4.29 16.67
CA PHE A 133 10.60 -5.08 17.79
C PHE A 133 10.62 -6.59 17.45
N PHE A 134 10.77 -6.90 16.16
CA PHE A 134 10.82 -8.29 15.70
C PHE A 134 11.99 -9.05 16.34
N ASP A 135 13.15 -8.41 16.39
CA ASP A 135 14.38 -8.99 16.93
C ASP A 135 14.55 -8.72 18.44
N ASP A 136 13.82 -7.74 19.01
CA ASP A 136 13.83 -7.41 20.43
C ASP A 136 12.40 -7.23 20.97
N ARG A 137 11.80 -8.33 21.40
CA ARG A 137 10.43 -8.34 21.94
C ARG A 137 10.27 -7.58 23.25
N SER A 138 11.34 -7.29 23.97
CA SER A 138 11.27 -6.52 25.21
C SER A 138 10.80 -5.08 25.00
N ALA A 139 11.00 -4.54 23.80
CA ALA A 139 10.56 -3.19 23.43
C ALA A 139 9.03 -3.07 23.13
N GLU A 140 8.33 -4.19 22.91
CA GLU A 140 6.90 -4.20 22.55
C GLU A 140 6.01 -3.44 23.52
N PRO A 141 6.02 -3.69 24.85
CA PRO A 141 5.08 -3.03 25.77
C PRO A 141 5.24 -1.52 25.81
N GLY A 142 6.49 -1.03 25.77
CA GLY A 142 6.81 0.40 25.76
C GLY A 142 6.29 1.08 24.50
N ARG A 143 6.66 0.56 23.34
CA ARG A 143 6.25 1.11 22.04
C ARG A 143 4.73 1.07 21.84
N THR A 144 4.09 -0.05 22.15
CA THR A 144 2.63 -0.20 22.02
C THR A 144 1.88 0.78 22.92
N ARG A 145 2.36 1.00 24.16
CA ARG A 145 1.77 2.01 25.08
C ARG A 145 1.92 3.42 24.52
N GLU A 146 3.07 3.77 23.95
CA GLU A 146 3.30 5.08 23.34
C GLU A 146 2.36 5.33 22.15
N LEU A 147 2.16 4.33 21.27
CA LEU A 147 1.21 4.40 20.17
C LEU A 147 -0.23 4.59 20.68
N ARG A 148 -0.65 3.86 21.72
CA ARG A 148 -1.98 4.02 22.34
C ARG A 148 -2.19 5.43 22.91
N THR A 149 -1.16 5.97 23.55
CA THR A 149 -1.19 7.34 24.08
C THR A 149 -1.33 8.36 22.94
N ALA A 150 -0.56 8.21 21.86
CA ALA A 150 -0.58 9.13 20.73
C ALA A 150 -1.92 9.13 19.96
N LEU A 151 -2.67 8.02 19.98
CA LEU A 151 -4.02 7.97 19.38
C LEU A 151 -4.98 8.99 20.02
N ALA A 152 -4.75 9.40 21.25
CA ALA A 152 -5.59 10.41 21.90
C ALA A 152 -5.41 11.82 21.32
N ALA A 153 -4.31 12.08 20.64
CA ALA A 153 -3.97 13.37 20.04
C ALA A 153 -4.28 13.42 18.53
N VAL A 154 -4.95 12.41 17.97
CA VAL A 154 -5.36 12.42 16.56
C VAL A 154 -6.44 13.48 16.37
N PRO A 155 -6.27 14.45 15.42
CA PRO A 155 -7.25 15.49 15.16
C PRO A 155 -8.60 14.92 14.71
N GLY A 156 -9.71 15.46 15.20
CA GLY A 156 -11.05 14.99 14.80
C GLY A 156 -11.43 15.28 13.34
N THR A 157 -10.75 16.23 12.70
CA THR A 157 -11.05 16.72 11.33
C THR A 157 -10.07 16.24 10.26
N ALA A 158 -9.03 15.50 10.66
CA ALA A 158 -8.03 14.95 9.73
C ALA A 158 -7.49 13.63 10.28
N ASN A 159 -6.80 12.89 9.45
CA ASN A 159 -6.15 11.64 9.83
C ASN A 159 -4.65 11.86 10.04
N VAL A 160 -4.02 10.93 10.74
CA VAL A 160 -2.57 10.80 10.80
C VAL A 160 -2.14 9.49 10.16
N VAL A 161 -0.97 9.49 9.52
CA VAL A 161 -0.39 8.29 8.92
C VAL A 161 0.82 7.84 9.74
N TRP A 162 0.85 6.56 10.10
CA TRP A 162 1.95 5.91 10.80
C TRP A 162 2.46 4.72 10.00
N VAL A 163 3.62 4.90 9.34
CA VAL A 163 4.26 3.83 8.57
C VAL A 163 5.16 3.02 9.48
N THR A 164 4.89 1.72 9.60
CA THR A 164 5.53 0.85 10.57
C THR A 164 5.64 -0.61 10.06
N HIS A 165 5.80 -1.54 10.97
CA HIS A 165 6.03 -2.97 10.71
C HIS A 165 4.83 -3.81 11.12
N GLN A 166 4.75 -5.04 10.58
CA GLN A 166 3.70 -5.99 10.95
C GLN A 166 3.58 -6.16 12.47
N VAL A 167 4.71 -6.37 13.16
CA VAL A 167 4.72 -6.64 14.61
C VAL A 167 4.09 -5.52 15.44
N ASN A 168 4.32 -4.27 15.06
CA ASN A 168 3.74 -3.10 15.73
C ASN A 168 2.22 -3.03 15.52
N ILE A 169 1.76 -3.25 14.27
CA ILE A 169 0.33 -3.24 13.94
C ILE A 169 -0.37 -4.39 14.67
N THR A 170 0.23 -5.60 14.63
CA THR A 170 -0.35 -6.77 15.28
C THR A 170 -0.44 -6.58 16.81
N ALA A 171 0.59 -6.07 17.46
CA ALA A 171 0.57 -5.83 18.91
C ALA A 171 -0.47 -4.78 19.33
N LEU A 172 -0.70 -3.77 18.49
CA LEU A 172 -1.67 -2.72 18.79
C LEU A 172 -3.11 -3.14 18.51
N THR A 173 -3.36 -3.99 17.49
CA THR A 173 -4.70 -4.22 16.91
C THR A 173 -5.13 -5.69 16.84
N GLY A 174 -4.22 -6.65 16.99
CA GLY A 174 -4.44 -8.07 16.70
C GLY A 174 -4.43 -8.42 15.21
N VAL A 175 -4.37 -7.43 14.30
CA VAL A 175 -4.41 -7.64 12.85
C VAL A 175 -3.01 -7.95 12.32
N VAL A 176 -2.89 -8.97 11.47
CA VAL A 176 -1.69 -9.25 10.67
C VAL A 176 -1.89 -8.64 9.28
N PRO A 177 -1.29 -7.47 8.98
CA PRO A 177 -1.45 -6.82 7.69
C PRO A 177 -0.51 -7.38 6.62
N ALA A 178 -0.93 -7.34 5.35
CA ALA A 178 -0.05 -7.54 4.20
C ALA A 178 0.89 -6.33 4.00
N PRO A 179 2.03 -6.47 3.26
CA PRO A 179 2.85 -5.33 2.87
C PRO A 179 2.03 -4.26 2.12
N GLY A 180 2.16 -3.00 2.52
CA GLY A 180 1.41 -1.88 1.94
C GLY A 180 -0.05 -1.76 2.41
N GLU A 181 -0.55 -2.69 3.20
CA GLU A 181 -1.91 -2.62 3.72
C GLU A 181 -2.05 -1.53 4.79
N ILE A 182 -3.19 -0.85 4.77
CA ILE A 182 -3.61 0.18 5.72
C ILE A 182 -4.61 -0.43 6.71
N VAL A 183 -4.28 -0.41 7.99
CA VAL A 183 -5.20 -0.74 9.10
C VAL A 183 -5.64 0.57 9.74
N VAL A 184 -6.93 0.88 9.64
CA VAL A 184 -7.51 2.13 10.11
C VAL A 184 -7.97 1.97 11.57
N VAL A 185 -7.43 2.79 12.45
CA VAL A 185 -7.72 2.70 13.89
C VAL A 185 -8.11 4.04 14.49
N ARG A 186 -8.83 4.00 15.59
CA ARG A 186 -9.08 5.14 16.45
C ARG A 186 -9.05 4.75 17.92
N LYS A 187 -8.83 5.72 18.78
CA LYS A 187 -9.00 5.54 20.23
C LYS A 187 -10.49 5.41 20.58
N VAL A 188 -10.78 4.50 21.50
CA VAL A 188 -12.06 4.38 22.21
C VAL A 188 -11.81 4.42 23.71
N ALA A 189 -12.87 4.51 24.54
CA ALA A 189 -12.73 4.62 26.00
C ALA A 189 -11.80 3.52 26.56
N ASP A 190 -12.01 2.27 26.16
CA ASP A 190 -11.31 1.11 26.70
C ASP A 190 -10.17 0.59 25.82
N GLY A 191 -9.62 1.42 24.91
CA GLY A 191 -8.48 1.00 24.10
C GLY A 191 -8.44 1.52 22.67
N VAL A 192 -8.19 0.60 21.72
CA VAL A 192 -8.08 0.89 20.30
C VAL A 192 -9.08 0.05 19.54
N THR A 193 -9.82 0.65 18.62
CA THR A 193 -10.71 -0.10 17.71
C THR A 193 -10.20 -0.01 16.28
N VAL A 194 -10.31 -1.12 15.55
CA VAL A 194 -10.07 -1.20 14.11
C VAL A 194 -11.36 -0.83 13.40
N ALA A 195 -11.36 0.29 12.68
CA ALA A 195 -12.49 0.75 11.87
C ALA A 195 -12.59 0.03 10.53
N GLY A 196 -11.46 -0.46 10.02
CA GLY A 196 -11.40 -1.21 8.79
C GLY A 196 -9.98 -1.46 8.30
N ARG A 197 -9.89 -2.14 7.16
CA ARG A 197 -8.63 -2.47 6.47
C ARG A 197 -8.77 -2.11 5.00
N TRP A 198 -7.66 -1.69 4.39
CA TRP A 198 -7.64 -1.33 2.98
C TRP A 198 -6.26 -1.61 2.39
N ALA A 199 -6.23 -2.32 1.26
CA ALA A 199 -5.03 -2.59 0.46
C ALA A 199 -5.21 -1.94 -0.93
N PRO A 200 -4.79 -0.67 -1.11
CA PRO A 200 -4.90 0.04 -2.37
C PRO A 200 -3.95 -0.47 -3.45
#